data_5095e8e0989a6e6376e4647ab421089f
#
_entry.id   5095e8e0989a6e6376e4647ab421089f
#
_cell.length_a   1.000
_cell.length_b   1.000
_cell.length_c   1.000
_cell.angle_alpha   90.00
_cell.angle_beta   90.00
_cell.angle_gamma   90.00
#
_symmetry.space_group_name_H-M   'P 1'
#
loop_
_entity.id
_entity.type
_entity.pdbx_description
1 polymer ?
#
loop_
_entity_poly.entity_id
_entity_poly.type
_entity_poly.pdbx_seq_one_letter_code
_entity_poly.pdbx_strand_id
1 'polypeptide(L)'
;MDHKITLYHGSEQIVEAPAFGLGKHNNDFGLGFYCTESEALAKEWAVSSLRNGFANRYSLDTEYLKILNLNSPDYTILNWIAVLVEHRLFSINNPAAQRAKRYLIENFGVNVNAYDLIIGYRADDSYFDFAASFLNNGISVQQLASAMRLGKLGEQIVVKSKYAFSLLHYEGFSIAERGKYYVLRKARNDEADQLYSKMLEEATDGLYMLDIMRGGIQNDDPRIPRNVSK
;
A
#
# COMPACT_ATOMS: atom_id res chain seq x y z
N MET A 1 -21.88 1.55 -17.84
CA MET A 1 -21.22 0.73 -16.80
C MET A 1 -21.49 1.41 -15.47
N ASP A 2 -21.67 0.64 -14.41
CA ASP A 2 -21.87 1.24 -13.08
C ASP A 2 -20.51 1.74 -12.59
N HIS A 3 -20.36 3.05 -12.49
CA HIS A 3 -19.11 3.70 -12.04
C HIS A 3 -19.09 3.88 -10.51
N LYS A 4 -20.08 3.34 -9.82
CA LYS A 4 -20.22 3.46 -8.38
C LYS A 4 -19.53 2.31 -7.67
N ILE A 5 -18.56 2.63 -6.82
CA ILE A 5 -17.85 1.66 -5.98
C ILE A 5 -18.24 1.81 -4.51
N THR A 6 -18.15 0.70 -3.77
CA THR A 6 -18.35 0.70 -2.31
C THR A 6 -17.00 0.67 -1.62
N LEU A 7 -16.78 1.60 -0.70
CA LEU A 7 -15.55 1.75 0.05
C LEU A 7 -15.80 1.56 1.55
N TYR A 8 -14.84 0.94 2.23
CA TYR A 8 -14.85 0.76 3.69
C TYR A 8 -13.60 1.39 4.31
N HIS A 9 -13.82 2.25 5.30
CA HIS A 9 -12.75 2.82 6.12
C HIS A 9 -12.78 2.21 7.51
N GLY A 10 -11.67 1.54 7.89
CA GLY A 10 -11.51 0.96 9.22
C GLY A 10 -10.98 1.99 10.21
N SER A 11 -11.70 2.22 11.31
CA SER A 11 -11.37 3.24 12.32
C SER A 11 -11.88 2.83 13.70
N GLU A 12 -11.25 3.33 14.78
CA GLU A 12 -11.78 3.22 16.14
C GLU A 12 -13.03 4.09 16.37
N GLN A 13 -13.39 4.93 15.41
CA GLN A 13 -14.51 5.86 15.46
C GLN A 13 -15.43 5.70 14.25
N ILE A 14 -16.69 6.07 14.41
CA ILE A 14 -17.61 6.27 13.30
C ILE A 14 -17.24 7.61 12.63
N VAL A 15 -16.99 7.56 11.32
CA VAL A 15 -16.61 8.72 10.52
C VAL A 15 -17.69 8.96 9.47
N GLU A 16 -18.73 9.72 9.83
CA GLU A 16 -19.85 10.00 8.92
C GLU A 16 -19.46 10.97 7.79
N ALA A 17 -18.63 11.95 8.11
CA ALA A 17 -18.17 12.98 7.19
C ALA A 17 -16.63 13.08 7.21
N PRO A 18 -15.92 12.33 6.34
CA PRO A 18 -14.47 12.44 6.26
C PRO A 18 -14.07 13.84 5.76
N ALA A 19 -13.17 14.49 6.50
CA ALA A 19 -12.74 15.84 6.14
C ALA A 19 -11.46 15.81 5.30
N PHE A 20 -11.47 16.54 4.20
CA PHE A 20 -10.29 16.73 3.35
C PHE A 20 -9.16 17.40 4.15
N GLY A 21 -7.95 16.90 3.97
CA GLY A 21 -6.76 17.45 4.63
C GLY A 21 -6.52 16.94 6.06
N LEU A 22 -7.41 16.13 6.61
CA LEU A 22 -7.14 15.41 7.85
C LEU A 22 -6.41 14.10 7.58
N GLY A 23 -5.55 13.72 8.51
CA GLY A 23 -4.77 12.48 8.43
C GLY A 23 -3.27 12.73 8.59
N LYS A 24 -2.49 11.68 8.39
CA LYS A 24 -1.03 11.72 8.52
C LYS A 24 -0.38 11.85 7.14
N HIS A 25 0.58 12.76 7.02
CA HIS A 25 1.37 12.92 5.80
C HIS A 25 2.32 11.74 5.53
N ASN A 26 2.66 10.98 6.56
CA ASN A 26 3.58 9.83 6.50
C ASN A 26 2.87 8.47 6.37
N ASN A 27 1.70 8.44 5.77
CA ASN A 27 1.06 7.20 5.31
C ASN A 27 1.64 6.75 3.96
N ASP A 28 1.32 5.54 3.50
CA ASP A 28 1.92 4.90 2.31
C ASP A 28 1.89 5.75 1.04
N PHE A 29 0.81 6.48 0.81
CA PHE A 29 0.60 7.41 -0.32
C PHE A 29 0.47 8.87 0.14
N GLY A 30 1.01 9.19 1.33
CA GLY A 30 0.90 10.52 1.93
C GLY A 30 -0.50 10.84 2.47
N LEU A 31 -0.85 12.12 2.47
CA LEU A 31 -2.13 12.57 2.96
C LEU A 31 -3.29 12.08 2.08
N GLY A 32 -4.34 11.54 2.69
CA GLY A 32 -5.55 11.06 2.01
C GLY A 32 -6.46 10.29 2.96
N PHE A 33 -7.63 9.90 2.47
CA PHE A 33 -8.59 9.06 3.19
C PHE A 33 -8.47 7.62 2.72
N TYR A 34 -8.01 6.74 3.58
CA TYR A 34 -7.60 5.38 3.27
C TYR A 34 -8.76 4.39 3.45
N CYS A 35 -9.14 3.74 2.37
CA CYS A 35 -10.24 2.79 2.28
C CYS A 35 -9.81 1.47 1.64
N THR A 36 -10.71 0.52 1.60
CA THR A 36 -10.64 -0.73 0.83
C THR A 36 -12.05 -1.11 0.36
N GLU A 37 -12.17 -1.93 -0.68
CA GLU A 37 -13.45 -2.52 -1.08
C GLU A 37 -13.84 -3.73 -0.20
N SER A 38 -12.92 -4.22 0.63
CA SER A 38 -13.17 -5.35 1.54
C SER A 38 -13.58 -4.88 2.92
N GLU A 39 -14.85 -5.11 3.28
CA GLU A 39 -15.34 -4.86 4.64
C GLU A 39 -14.55 -5.63 5.71
N ALA A 40 -14.17 -6.88 5.40
CA ALA A 40 -13.40 -7.70 6.32
C ALA A 40 -12.02 -7.10 6.62
N LEU A 41 -11.31 -6.61 5.58
CA LEU A 41 -10.03 -5.92 5.75
C LEU A 41 -10.20 -4.61 6.54
N ALA A 42 -11.23 -3.82 6.22
CA ALA A 42 -11.51 -2.59 6.98
C ALA A 42 -11.73 -2.90 8.47
N LYS A 43 -12.42 -3.99 8.80
CA LYS A 43 -12.59 -4.45 10.18
C LYS A 43 -11.29 -4.86 10.86
N GLU A 44 -10.39 -5.53 10.14
CA GLU A 44 -9.05 -5.84 10.65
C GLU A 44 -8.24 -4.57 10.93
N TRP A 45 -8.37 -3.54 10.09
CA TRP A 45 -7.69 -2.25 10.28
C TRP A 45 -8.27 -1.43 11.43
N ALA A 46 -9.58 -1.60 11.71
CA ALA A 46 -10.30 -0.83 12.71
C ALA A 46 -9.98 -1.24 14.15
N VAL A 47 -9.55 -2.49 14.37
CA VAL A 47 -9.36 -3.02 15.72
C VAL A 47 -7.94 -2.81 16.23
N SER A 48 -7.83 -2.60 17.54
CA SER A 48 -6.54 -2.62 18.25
C SER A 48 -6.48 -3.81 19.22
N SER A 49 -5.37 -3.99 19.92
CA SER A 49 -5.25 -5.01 20.99
C SER A 49 -6.20 -4.77 22.16
N LEU A 50 -6.76 -3.58 22.28
CA LEU A 50 -7.57 -3.15 23.42
C LEU A 50 -9.04 -2.88 23.09
N ARG A 51 -9.38 -2.55 21.83
CA ARG A 51 -10.70 -1.99 21.47
C ARG A 51 -11.29 -2.61 20.22
N ASN A 52 -12.62 -2.67 20.20
CA ASN A 52 -13.39 -2.83 18.98
C ASN A 52 -13.22 -1.57 18.10
N GLY A 53 -13.57 -1.71 16.81
CA GLY A 53 -13.59 -0.59 15.87
C GLY A 53 -14.82 -0.65 14.98
N PHE A 54 -14.80 0.14 13.92
CA PHE A 54 -15.89 0.28 12.96
C PHE A 54 -15.37 0.21 11.53
N ALA A 55 -16.04 -0.55 10.68
CA ALA A 55 -15.90 -0.43 9.24
C ALA A 55 -16.98 0.56 8.74
N ASN A 56 -16.57 1.77 8.45
CA ASN A 56 -17.43 2.84 7.93
C ASN A 56 -17.60 2.63 6.43
N ARG A 57 -18.84 2.55 5.96
CA ARG A 57 -19.17 2.28 4.56
C ARG A 57 -19.56 3.56 3.82
N TYR A 58 -19.03 3.69 2.62
CA TYR A 58 -19.28 4.79 1.70
C TYR A 58 -19.53 4.26 0.30
N SER A 59 -20.27 5.03 -0.49
CA SER A 59 -20.26 4.89 -1.94
C SER A 59 -19.55 6.07 -2.57
N LEU A 60 -18.91 5.82 -3.72
CA LEU A 60 -18.17 6.81 -4.49
C LEU A 60 -18.44 6.61 -5.96
N ASP A 61 -18.85 7.67 -6.65
CA ASP A 61 -18.90 7.69 -8.11
C ASP A 61 -17.51 8.02 -8.65
N THR A 62 -17.01 7.18 -9.55
CA THR A 62 -15.65 7.27 -10.10
C THR A 62 -15.61 7.74 -11.55
N GLU A 63 -16.76 8.07 -12.18
CA GLU A 63 -16.88 8.31 -13.61
C GLU A 63 -15.92 9.39 -14.14
N TYR A 64 -15.73 10.46 -13.36
CA TYR A 64 -14.88 11.60 -13.77
C TYR A 64 -13.60 11.75 -12.94
N LEU A 65 -13.24 10.73 -12.17
CA LEU A 65 -12.05 10.76 -11.33
C LEU A 65 -10.80 10.32 -12.10
N LYS A 66 -9.71 11.03 -11.86
CA LYS A 66 -8.37 10.59 -12.29
C LYS A 66 -7.86 9.53 -11.33
N ILE A 67 -7.78 8.29 -11.79
CA ILE A 67 -7.41 7.13 -10.99
C ILE A 67 -6.00 6.69 -11.33
N LEU A 68 -5.13 6.62 -10.32
CA LEU A 68 -3.83 5.96 -10.39
C LEU A 68 -3.97 4.55 -9.84
N ASN A 69 -3.87 3.54 -10.71
CA ASN A 69 -3.83 2.14 -10.27
C ASN A 69 -2.39 1.61 -10.36
N LEU A 70 -1.66 1.64 -9.25
CA LEU A 70 -0.29 1.13 -9.18
C LEU A 70 -0.21 -0.40 -9.28
N ASN A 71 -1.33 -1.11 -9.18
CA ASN A 71 -1.38 -2.56 -9.37
C ASN A 71 -1.64 -2.96 -10.83
N SER A 72 -1.84 -1.97 -11.73
CA SER A 72 -2.01 -2.25 -13.16
C SER A 72 -0.69 -2.66 -13.82
N PRO A 73 -0.72 -3.34 -15.00
CA PRO A 73 0.48 -3.72 -15.75
C PRO A 73 1.32 -2.54 -16.26
N ASP A 74 0.79 -1.31 -16.21
CA ASP A 74 1.53 -0.09 -16.61
C ASP A 74 2.64 0.23 -15.62
N TYR A 75 2.55 -0.30 -14.38
CA TYR A 75 3.48 -0.07 -13.30
C TYR A 75 4.21 -1.33 -12.88
N THR A 76 5.31 -1.13 -12.17
CA THR A 76 6.10 -2.19 -11.55
C THR A 76 6.06 -2.04 -10.02
N ILE A 77 6.51 -3.05 -9.31
CA ILE A 77 6.66 -2.97 -7.85
C ILE A 77 7.60 -1.83 -7.43
N LEU A 78 8.54 -1.42 -8.31
CA LEU A 78 9.45 -0.31 -8.01
C LEU A 78 8.75 1.05 -7.99
N ASN A 79 7.68 1.25 -8.77
CA ASN A 79 6.85 2.44 -8.68
C ASN A 79 6.15 2.54 -7.32
N TRP A 80 5.58 1.42 -6.84
CA TRP A 80 4.96 1.38 -5.52
C TRP A 80 5.97 1.64 -4.40
N ILE A 81 7.16 0.99 -4.44
CA ILE A 81 8.23 1.24 -3.46
C ILE A 81 8.70 2.68 -3.49
N ALA A 82 8.86 3.28 -4.68
CA ALA A 82 9.27 4.68 -4.82
C ALA A 82 8.30 5.63 -4.11
N VAL A 83 6.99 5.44 -4.30
CA VAL A 83 5.95 6.21 -3.61
C VAL A 83 5.99 5.95 -2.10
N LEU A 84 6.14 4.69 -1.68
CA LEU A 84 6.19 4.33 -0.25
C LEU A 84 7.38 5.01 0.46
N VAL A 85 8.58 4.94 -0.14
CA VAL A 85 9.80 5.52 0.49
C VAL A 85 9.83 7.04 0.44
N GLU A 86 9.07 7.67 -0.46
CA GLU A 86 8.88 9.11 -0.48
C GLU A 86 8.07 9.59 0.73
N HIS A 87 7.01 8.87 1.09
CA HIS A 87 6.04 9.30 2.09
C HIS A 87 6.29 8.74 3.49
N ARG A 88 6.68 7.46 3.58
CA ARG A 88 6.91 6.80 4.87
C ARG A 88 8.28 7.13 5.46
N LEU A 89 8.32 7.19 6.79
CA LEU A 89 9.57 7.35 7.53
C LEU A 89 10.27 6.00 7.65
N PHE A 90 11.36 5.83 6.92
CA PHE A 90 12.24 4.67 7.03
C PHE A 90 13.46 5.03 7.88
N SER A 91 13.82 4.17 8.83
CA SER A 91 15.10 4.25 9.54
C SER A 91 16.23 3.80 8.61
N ILE A 92 16.67 4.70 7.75
CA ILE A 92 17.75 4.45 6.78
C ILE A 92 19.05 5.01 7.35
N ASN A 93 19.84 4.15 7.97
CA ASN A 93 21.03 4.56 8.70
C ASN A 93 22.34 4.39 7.91
N ASN A 94 22.29 3.75 6.72
CA ASN A 94 23.48 3.54 5.90
C ASN A 94 23.44 4.38 4.61
N PRO A 95 24.59 4.89 4.13
CA PRO A 95 24.67 5.73 2.94
C PRO A 95 24.22 5.04 1.64
N ALA A 96 24.32 3.70 1.56
CA ALA A 96 23.90 2.95 0.38
C ALA A 96 22.37 2.96 0.26
N ALA A 97 21.65 2.67 1.34
CA ALA A 97 20.19 2.70 1.37
C ALA A 97 19.63 4.13 1.20
N GLN A 98 20.34 5.16 1.66
CA GLN A 98 19.97 6.55 1.35
C GLN A 98 20.09 6.87 -0.15
N ARG A 99 21.14 6.38 -0.81
CA ARG A 99 21.26 6.49 -2.28
C ARG A 99 20.19 5.68 -3.00
N ALA A 100 19.87 4.47 -2.52
CA ALA A 100 18.79 3.63 -3.04
C ALA A 100 17.44 4.34 -2.99
N LYS A 101 17.10 4.95 -1.86
CA LYS A 101 15.88 5.75 -1.72
C LYS A 101 15.81 6.87 -2.75
N ARG A 102 16.86 7.65 -2.89
CA ARG A 102 16.91 8.76 -3.88
C ARG A 102 16.76 8.23 -5.31
N TYR A 103 17.50 7.17 -5.64
CA TYR A 103 17.44 6.56 -6.96
C TYR A 103 16.03 6.08 -7.32
N LEU A 104 15.34 5.43 -6.38
CA LEU A 104 13.95 4.98 -6.57
C LEU A 104 13.00 6.15 -6.83
N ILE A 105 13.07 7.21 -6.03
CA ILE A 105 12.20 8.39 -6.20
C ILE A 105 12.47 9.06 -7.55
N GLU A 106 13.73 9.23 -7.94
CA GLU A 106 14.14 9.91 -9.19
C GLU A 106 13.77 9.12 -10.46
N ASN A 107 13.86 7.78 -10.42
CA ASN A 107 13.70 6.94 -11.61
C ASN A 107 12.38 6.17 -11.70
N PHE A 108 11.69 5.96 -10.56
CA PHE A 108 10.44 5.19 -10.49
C PHE A 108 9.31 5.95 -9.77
N GLY A 109 9.57 7.19 -9.33
CA GLY A 109 8.58 8.01 -8.63
C GLY A 109 7.35 8.30 -9.49
N VAL A 110 6.18 8.37 -8.85
CA VAL A 110 4.92 8.72 -9.46
C VAL A 110 4.29 9.86 -8.68
N ASN A 111 3.91 10.94 -9.36
CA ASN A 111 3.25 12.06 -8.71
C ASN A 111 1.81 11.71 -8.31
N VAL A 112 1.66 11.14 -7.12
CA VAL A 112 0.36 10.72 -6.55
C VAL A 112 -0.61 11.88 -6.32
N ASN A 113 -0.10 13.12 -6.22
CA ASN A 113 -0.96 14.29 -5.99
C ASN A 113 -1.65 14.82 -7.27
N ALA A 114 -1.31 14.25 -8.44
CA ALA A 114 -1.97 14.56 -9.70
C ALA A 114 -3.29 13.78 -9.92
N TYR A 115 -3.66 12.91 -8.98
CA TYR A 115 -4.79 12.00 -9.07
C TYR A 115 -5.82 12.22 -7.97
N ASP A 116 -7.06 11.85 -8.25
CA ASP A 116 -8.18 11.92 -7.32
C ASP A 116 -8.26 10.69 -6.42
N LEU A 117 -7.96 9.52 -7.00
CA LEU A 117 -7.88 8.22 -6.31
C LEU A 117 -6.55 7.53 -6.60
N ILE A 118 -6.05 6.80 -5.61
CA ILE A 118 -4.91 5.90 -5.77
C ILE A 118 -5.33 4.51 -5.33
N ILE A 119 -5.00 3.52 -6.15
CA ILE A 119 -5.15 2.09 -5.86
C ILE A 119 -3.76 1.48 -5.78
N GLY A 120 -3.47 0.76 -4.71
CA GLY A 120 -2.16 0.14 -4.54
C GLY A 120 -2.11 -0.82 -3.36
N TYR A 121 -1.00 -1.51 -3.21
CA TYR A 121 -0.77 -2.38 -2.06
C TYR A 121 -0.70 -1.56 -0.77
N ARG A 122 -1.14 -2.16 0.31
CA ARG A 122 -0.96 -1.62 1.65
C ARG A 122 0.37 -2.11 2.23
N ALA A 123 1.18 -1.19 2.75
CA ALA A 123 2.31 -1.53 3.59
C ALA A 123 1.87 -1.50 5.06
N ASP A 124 1.44 -2.63 5.61
CA ASP A 124 1.36 -2.78 7.05
C ASP A 124 2.75 -3.07 7.65
N ASP A 125 2.80 -3.24 8.97
CA ASP A 125 4.09 -3.31 9.68
C ASP A 125 5.00 -4.42 9.15
N SER A 126 4.47 -5.62 8.84
CA SER A 126 5.23 -6.75 8.32
C SER A 126 5.79 -6.51 6.92
N TYR A 127 5.02 -5.86 6.05
CA TYR A 127 5.46 -5.58 4.67
C TYR A 127 6.37 -4.37 4.55
N PHE A 128 6.40 -3.55 5.58
CA PHE A 128 7.40 -2.51 5.70
C PHE A 128 8.81 -3.09 5.78
N ASP A 129 8.97 -4.27 6.41
CA ASP A 129 10.25 -4.97 6.51
C ASP A 129 10.73 -5.49 5.15
N PHE A 130 9.83 -5.93 4.26
CA PHE A 130 10.21 -6.28 2.88
C PHE A 130 10.76 -5.06 2.12
N ALA A 131 10.12 -3.91 2.24
CA ALA A 131 10.58 -2.67 1.62
C ALA A 131 11.96 -2.24 2.17
N ALA A 132 12.13 -2.30 3.49
CA ALA A 132 13.38 -1.98 4.16
C ALA A 132 14.50 -2.95 3.75
N SER A 133 14.20 -4.25 3.67
CA SER A 133 15.16 -5.28 3.24
C SER A 133 15.59 -5.07 1.78
N PHE A 134 14.68 -4.74 0.88
CA PHE A 134 15.00 -4.43 -0.51
C PHE A 134 15.93 -3.21 -0.61
N LEU A 135 15.63 -2.12 0.10
CA LEU A 135 16.49 -0.92 0.16
C LEU A 135 17.90 -1.23 0.68
N ASN A 136 18.00 -2.14 1.63
CA ASN A 136 19.27 -2.59 2.21
C ASN A 136 19.93 -3.73 1.41
N ASN A 137 19.44 -4.03 0.21
CA ASN A 137 19.98 -5.07 -0.67
C ASN A 137 19.86 -6.50 -0.09
N GLY A 138 18.89 -6.73 0.80
CA GLY A 138 18.67 -8.02 1.46
C GLY A 138 17.81 -8.97 0.65
N ILE A 139 16.89 -8.46 -0.18
CA ILE A 139 16.06 -9.24 -1.10
C ILE A 139 16.08 -8.65 -2.50
N SER A 140 15.79 -9.48 -3.50
CA SER A 140 15.69 -9.07 -4.91
C SER A 140 14.33 -8.43 -5.22
N VAL A 141 14.24 -7.72 -6.35
CA VAL A 141 12.95 -7.17 -6.84
C VAL A 141 11.94 -8.27 -7.16
N GLN A 142 12.40 -9.45 -7.58
CA GLN A 142 11.56 -10.61 -7.84
C GLN A 142 10.95 -11.16 -6.54
N GLN A 143 11.76 -11.28 -5.50
CA GLN A 143 11.28 -11.67 -4.16
C GLN A 143 10.28 -10.66 -3.61
N LEU A 144 10.59 -9.35 -3.71
CA LEU A 144 9.69 -8.29 -3.29
C LEU A 144 8.35 -8.37 -4.03
N ALA A 145 8.38 -8.47 -5.37
CA ALA A 145 7.16 -8.58 -6.18
C ALA A 145 6.35 -9.84 -5.86
N SER A 146 7.02 -10.96 -5.55
CA SER A 146 6.37 -12.19 -5.12
C SER A 146 5.70 -12.02 -3.76
N ALA A 147 6.38 -11.41 -2.78
CA ALA A 147 5.83 -11.13 -1.45
C ALA A 147 4.54 -10.31 -1.55
N MET A 148 4.56 -9.25 -2.33
CA MET A 148 3.41 -8.35 -2.49
C MET A 148 2.20 -9.05 -3.16
N ARG A 149 2.44 -10.01 -4.06
CA ARG A 149 1.37 -10.78 -4.72
C ARG A 149 0.81 -11.91 -3.86
N LEU A 150 1.68 -12.63 -3.16
CA LEU A 150 1.29 -13.77 -2.32
C LEU A 150 0.72 -13.33 -0.99
N GLY A 151 1.15 -12.19 -0.50
CA GLY A 151 0.63 -11.62 0.71
C GLY A 151 -0.81 -11.16 0.52
N LYS A 152 -1.71 -11.71 1.31
CA LYS A 152 -3.15 -11.36 1.32
C LYS A 152 -3.41 -9.96 1.92
N LEU A 153 -2.52 -8.98 1.66
CA LEU A 153 -2.61 -7.62 2.20
C LEU A 153 -3.86 -6.88 1.79
N GLY A 154 -4.40 -7.25 0.64
CA GLY A 154 -5.46 -6.51 -0.01
C GLY A 154 -4.97 -5.20 -0.64
N GLU A 155 -5.87 -4.60 -1.37
CA GLU A 155 -5.69 -3.30 -1.96
C GLU A 155 -6.22 -2.22 -1.01
N GLN A 156 -5.51 -1.11 -0.97
CA GLN A 156 -6.06 0.11 -0.41
C GLN A 156 -6.40 1.09 -1.53
N ILE A 157 -7.50 1.79 -1.32
CA ILE A 157 -7.98 2.86 -2.18
C ILE A 157 -7.88 4.15 -1.36
N VAL A 158 -7.14 5.12 -1.87
CA VAL A 158 -6.90 6.36 -1.17
C VAL A 158 -7.58 7.50 -1.91
N VAL A 159 -8.56 8.12 -1.25
CA VAL A 159 -9.21 9.33 -1.76
C VAL A 159 -8.28 10.52 -1.47
N LYS A 160 -7.86 11.23 -2.54
CA LYS A 160 -6.80 12.24 -2.48
C LYS A 160 -7.30 13.66 -2.69
N SER A 161 -8.14 13.88 -3.67
CA SER A 161 -8.54 15.25 -4.05
C SER A 161 -9.76 15.72 -3.27
N LYS A 162 -9.88 17.05 -3.12
CA LYS A 162 -11.07 17.68 -2.54
C LYS A 162 -12.33 17.34 -3.34
N TYR A 163 -12.20 17.19 -4.66
CA TYR A 163 -13.31 16.79 -5.53
C TYR A 163 -13.78 15.38 -5.21
N ALA A 164 -12.88 14.39 -5.14
CA ALA A 164 -13.25 13.03 -4.78
C ALA A 164 -13.87 12.92 -3.38
N PHE A 165 -13.38 13.72 -2.40
CA PHE A 165 -14.00 13.80 -1.08
C PHE A 165 -15.45 14.29 -1.13
N SER A 166 -15.79 15.22 -2.04
CA SER A 166 -17.17 15.74 -2.18
C SER A 166 -18.14 14.72 -2.79
N LEU A 167 -17.64 13.67 -3.41
CA LEU A 167 -18.43 12.58 -4.00
C LEU A 167 -18.59 11.37 -3.06
N LEU A 168 -17.98 11.40 -1.87
CA LEU A 168 -18.17 10.35 -0.87
C LEU A 168 -19.53 10.49 -0.20
N HIS A 169 -20.33 9.43 -0.26
CA HIS A 169 -21.62 9.34 0.44
C HIS A 169 -21.54 8.28 1.52
N TYR A 170 -21.72 8.70 2.76
CA TYR A 170 -21.78 7.79 3.91
C TYR A 170 -23.04 6.94 3.86
N GLU A 171 -22.89 5.62 4.04
CA GLU A 171 -23.97 4.65 3.97
C GLU A 171 -24.18 3.86 5.28
N GLY A 172 -23.41 4.19 6.32
CA GLY A 172 -23.50 3.54 7.61
C GLY A 172 -22.19 2.88 8.03
N PHE A 173 -22.28 2.03 9.03
CA PHE A 173 -21.11 1.32 9.57
C PHE A 173 -21.48 -0.09 10.02
N SER A 174 -20.45 -0.92 10.22
CA SER A 174 -20.57 -2.19 10.93
C SER A 174 -19.50 -2.31 12.00
N ILE A 175 -19.82 -2.99 13.10
CA ILE A 175 -18.90 -3.18 14.22
C ILE A 175 -17.83 -4.19 13.83
N ALA A 176 -16.58 -3.85 14.14
CA ALA A 176 -15.43 -4.74 14.07
C ALA A 176 -15.14 -5.26 15.48
N GLU A 177 -15.54 -6.50 15.75
CA GLU A 177 -15.31 -7.15 17.03
C GLU A 177 -13.82 -7.49 17.19
N ARG A 178 -13.17 -6.95 18.22
CA ARG A 178 -11.77 -7.20 18.53
C ARG A 178 -11.45 -8.69 18.60
N GLY A 179 -12.27 -9.46 19.31
CA GLY A 179 -12.05 -10.89 19.54
C GLY A 179 -11.89 -11.70 18.24
N LYS A 180 -12.55 -11.26 17.17
CA LYS A 180 -12.49 -11.90 15.84
C LYS A 180 -11.40 -11.25 14.96
N TYR A 181 -11.48 -9.96 14.74
CA TYR A 181 -10.69 -9.29 13.70
C TYR A 181 -9.26 -9.00 14.11
N TYR A 182 -8.96 -8.86 15.41
CA TYR A 182 -7.58 -8.77 15.87
C TYR A 182 -6.82 -10.09 15.70
N VAL A 183 -7.50 -11.23 15.90
CA VAL A 183 -6.90 -12.55 15.66
C VAL A 183 -6.59 -12.76 14.17
N LEU A 184 -7.53 -12.37 13.28
CA LEU A 184 -7.31 -12.45 11.83
C LEU A 184 -6.15 -11.56 11.37
N ARG A 185 -6.09 -10.32 11.87
CA ARG A 185 -4.99 -9.40 11.60
C ARG A 185 -3.65 -9.98 12.04
N LYS A 186 -3.60 -10.55 13.26
CA LYS A 186 -2.38 -11.17 13.78
C LYS A 186 -1.95 -12.37 12.93
N ALA A 187 -2.87 -13.26 12.59
CA ALA A 187 -2.57 -14.42 11.74
C ALA A 187 -1.99 -14.01 10.37
N ARG A 188 -2.51 -12.92 9.78
CA ARG A 188 -1.98 -12.36 8.52
C ARG A 188 -0.56 -11.84 8.67
N ASN A 189 -0.24 -11.16 9.77
CA ASN A 189 1.11 -10.69 10.06
C ASN A 189 2.06 -11.88 10.28
N ASP A 190 1.64 -12.88 11.06
CA ASP A 190 2.43 -14.09 11.32
C ASP A 190 2.73 -14.86 9.99
N GLU A 191 1.76 -14.94 9.07
CA GLU A 191 1.97 -15.52 7.72
C GLU A 191 3.00 -14.71 6.91
N ALA A 192 2.94 -13.38 6.97
CA ALA A 192 3.89 -12.51 6.28
C ALA A 192 5.32 -12.66 6.82
N ASP A 193 5.48 -12.72 8.14
CA ASP A 193 6.78 -12.91 8.79
C ASP A 193 7.40 -14.28 8.44
N GLN A 194 6.58 -15.34 8.36
CA GLN A 194 7.02 -16.65 7.90
C GLN A 194 7.46 -16.64 6.43
N LEU A 195 6.70 -15.96 5.57
CA LEU A 195 7.05 -15.79 4.16
C LEU A 195 8.37 -15.01 4.01
N TYR A 196 8.55 -13.95 4.79
CA TYR A 196 9.77 -13.16 4.81
C TYR A 196 10.98 -14.01 5.22
N SER A 197 10.88 -14.74 6.34
CA SER A 197 11.95 -15.60 6.82
C SER A 197 12.37 -16.64 5.77
N LYS A 198 11.39 -17.27 5.12
CA LYS A 198 11.64 -18.24 4.04
C LYS A 198 12.34 -17.57 2.84
N MET A 199 11.92 -16.39 2.45
CA MET A 199 12.55 -15.68 1.32
C MET A 199 14.02 -15.31 1.58
N LEU A 200 14.39 -15.01 2.83
CA LEU A 200 15.79 -14.72 3.19
C LEU A 200 16.70 -15.97 3.07
N GLU A 201 16.13 -17.17 3.22
CA GLU A 201 16.88 -18.44 3.10
C GLU A 201 17.04 -18.87 1.63
N GLU A 202 16.20 -18.38 0.73
CA GLU A 202 16.23 -18.75 -0.68
C GLU A 202 17.19 -17.83 -1.47
N ALA A 203 18.26 -18.42 -2.02
CA ALA A 203 19.11 -17.72 -3.01
C ALA A 203 18.31 -17.50 -4.30
N THR A 204 18.34 -16.27 -4.82
CA THR A 204 17.65 -15.95 -6.08
C THR A 204 18.60 -15.26 -7.06
N ASP A 205 18.46 -15.57 -8.35
CA ASP A 205 19.14 -14.89 -9.46
C ASP A 205 18.48 -13.55 -9.82
N GLY A 206 17.76 -12.95 -8.87
CA GLY A 206 17.03 -11.71 -9.08
C GLY A 206 17.90 -10.46 -9.02
N LEU A 207 17.33 -9.33 -9.47
CA LEU A 207 17.98 -8.02 -9.38
C LEU A 207 17.86 -7.45 -7.96
N TYR A 208 18.97 -7.16 -7.35
CA TYR A 208 19.04 -6.45 -6.09
C TYR A 208 19.11 -4.94 -6.29
N MET A 209 18.86 -4.18 -5.24
CA MET A 209 18.86 -2.71 -5.34
C MET A 209 20.19 -2.13 -5.85
N LEU A 210 21.31 -2.72 -5.45
CA LEU A 210 22.64 -2.32 -5.94
C LEU A 210 22.84 -2.61 -7.42
N ASP A 211 22.28 -3.70 -7.95
CA ASP A 211 22.36 -4.06 -9.37
C ASP A 211 21.51 -3.09 -10.19
N ILE A 212 20.35 -2.71 -9.70
CA ILE A 212 19.47 -1.72 -10.32
C ILE A 212 20.18 -0.37 -10.43
N MET A 213 20.79 0.10 -9.34
CA MET A 213 21.53 1.37 -9.35
C MET A 213 22.77 1.35 -10.25
N ARG A 214 23.59 0.28 -10.17
CA ARG A 214 24.83 0.15 -10.96
C ARG A 214 24.56 -0.02 -12.45
N GLY A 215 23.49 -0.74 -12.77
CA GLY A 215 23.07 -0.96 -14.16
C GLY A 215 22.31 0.20 -14.77
N GLY A 216 21.99 1.24 -14.01
CA GLY A 216 21.17 2.37 -14.48
C GLY A 216 19.77 1.91 -14.94
N ILE A 217 19.21 0.88 -14.29
CA ILE A 217 17.97 0.20 -14.71
C ILE A 217 16.79 1.15 -14.56
N GLN A 218 16.01 1.28 -15.63
CA GLN A 218 14.84 2.13 -15.74
C GLN A 218 13.55 1.29 -15.67
N ASN A 219 12.41 1.96 -15.58
CA ASN A 219 11.08 1.33 -15.39
C ASN A 219 10.65 0.41 -16.55
N ASP A 220 11.23 0.55 -17.73
CA ASP A 220 10.95 -0.25 -18.93
C ASP A 220 11.84 -1.50 -19.07
N ASP A 221 12.80 -1.71 -18.15
CA ASP A 221 13.68 -2.88 -18.20
C ASP A 221 12.87 -4.18 -18.05
N PRO A 222 13.01 -5.14 -19.00
CA PRO A 222 12.21 -6.37 -19.00
C PRO A 222 12.49 -7.31 -17.83
N ARG A 223 13.57 -7.10 -17.10
CA ARG A 223 13.91 -7.88 -15.90
C ARG A 223 13.11 -7.47 -14.67
N ILE A 224 12.49 -6.28 -14.69
CA ILE A 224 11.63 -5.81 -13.59
C ILE A 224 10.24 -6.43 -13.76
N PRO A 225 9.73 -7.16 -12.75
CA PRO A 225 8.39 -7.75 -12.82
C PRO A 225 7.32 -6.67 -12.96
N ARG A 226 6.48 -6.80 -13.99
CA ARG A 226 5.26 -5.97 -14.12
C ARG A 226 4.20 -6.44 -13.16
N ASN A 227 3.38 -5.52 -12.69
CA ASN A 227 2.20 -5.88 -11.92
C ASN A 227 1.21 -6.61 -12.83
N VAL A 228 0.49 -7.57 -12.29
CA VAL A 228 -0.47 -8.38 -13.04
C VAL A 228 -1.85 -7.97 -12.55
N SER A 229 -2.69 -7.50 -13.48
CA SER A 229 -4.11 -7.24 -13.17
C SER A 229 -4.75 -8.52 -12.63
N LYS A 230 -5.54 -8.36 -11.55
CA LYS A 230 -6.39 -9.44 -11.04
C LYS A 230 -7.54 -9.72 -11.99
#